data_736e4fdff1b12cb1980f29f04b972d68
#
_entry.id   736e4fdff1b12cb1980f29f04b972d68
#
_cell.length_a   1.000
_cell.length_b   1.000
_cell.length_c   1.000
_cell.angle_alpha   90.00
_cell.angle_beta   90.00
_cell.angle_gamma   90.00
#
_symmetry.space_group_name_H-M   'P 1'
#
loop_
_entity.id
_entity.type
_entity.pdbx_description
1 polymer ?
#
loop_
_entity_poly.entity_id
_entity_poly.type
_entity_poly.pdbx_seq_one_letter_code
_entity_poly.pdbx_strand_id
1 'polypeptide(L)'
;MNDALSKFFRNEHHSIPIWFLRQAGRHIPEYFEIRNKSDNFVNFCLNTKLIIESTKLPLKYYDLNAAIVFSDILMIPWAMNRELNFIRG
;
A
#
# COMPACT_ATOMS: atom_id res chain seq x y z
N MET A 1 -5.65 -1.53 13.46
CA MET A 1 -6.68 -0.68 12.79
C MET A 1 -7.98 -0.87 13.55
N ASN A 2 -8.63 0.21 13.93
CA ASN A 2 -9.90 0.15 14.64
C ASN A 2 -11.09 0.06 13.68
N ASP A 3 -12.29 -0.07 14.21
CA ASP A 3 -13.51 -0.26 13.44
C ASP A 3 -14.30 1.03 13.18
N ALA A 4 -13.64 2.19 13.30
CA ALA A 4 -14.30 3.49 13.16
C ALA A 4 -14.97 3.67 11.80
N LEU A 5 -14.34 3.20 10.73
CA LEU A 5 -14.90 3.31 9.38
C LEU A 5 -16.17 2.46 9.22
N SER A 6 -16.16 1.22 9.72
CA SER A 6 -17.34 0.36 9.71
C SER A 6 -18.49 0.96 10.51
N LYS A 7 -18.18 1.50 11.69
CA LYS A 7 -19.19 2.19 12.53
C LYS A 7 -19.75 3.42 11.82
N PHE A 8 -18.90 4.18 11.15
CA PHE A 8 -19.33 5.35 10.38
C PHE A 8 -20.39 4.97 9.33
N PHE A 9 -20.14 3.92 8.54
CA PHE A 9 -21.09 3.46 7.53
C PHE A 9 -22.38 2.88 8.12
N ARG A 10 -22.37 2.44 9.36
CA ARG A 10 -23.58 1.99 10.06
C ARG A 10 -24.27 3.08 10.88
N ASN A 11 -23.82 4.33 10.77
CA ASN A 11 -24.31 5.45 11.59
C ASN A 11 -24.13 5.23 13.10
N GLU A 12 -23.13 4.44 13.49
CA GLU A 12 -22.81 4.14 14.90
C GLU A 12 -21.50 4.82 15.33
N HIS A 13 -21.03 5.81 14.55
CA HIS A 13 -19.73 6.41 14.77
C HIS A 13 -19.68 7.32 15.99
N HIS A 14 -18.61 7.17 16.77
CA HIS A 14 -18.29 8.04 17.90
C HIS A 14 -17.04 8.88 17.64
N SER A 15 -16.33 8.60 16.54
CA SER A 15 -15.14 9.32 16.12
C SER A 15 -15.11 9.44 14.61
N ILE A 16 -14.37 10.42 14.11
CA ILE A 16 -14.19 10.63 12.67
C ILE A 16 -13.14 9.65 12.16
N PRO A 17 -13.46 8.81 11.14
CA PRO A 17 -12.45 7.95 10.53
C PRO A 17 -11.38 8.79 9.84
N ILE A 18 -10.12 8.42 10.05
CA ILE A 18 -8.98 9.12 9.46
C ILE A 18 -8.10 8.14 8.71
N TRP A 19 -7.71 8.50 7.49
CA TRP A 19 -6.74 7.77 6.69
C TRP A 19 -6.04 8.72 5.73
N PHE A 20 -4.89 8.30 5.22
CA PHE A 20 -4.14 9.06 4.24
C PHE A 20 -4.05 8.28 2.93
N LEU A 21 -4.12 8.97 1.81
CA LEU A 21 -4.01 8.34 0.49
C LEU A 21 -2.63 7.70 0.30
N ARG A 22 -1.56 8.38 0.72
CA ARG A 22 -0.20 7.87 0.61
C ARG A 22 0.20 7.22 1.93
N GLN A 23 0.31 5.91 1.93
CA GLN A 23 0.60 5.12 3.12
C GLN A 23 1.96 4.46 3.07
N ALA A 24 2.13 3.37 2.30
CA ALA A 24 3.42 2.71 2.15
C ALA A 24 4.34 3.46 1.18
N GLY A 25 5.65 3.41 1.40
CA GLY A 25 6.60 4.00 0.48
C GLY A 25 7.93 4.36 1.14
N ARG A 26 8.71 5.14 0.42
CA ARG A 26 10.11 5.45 0.77
C ARG A 26 10.30 6.25 2.06
N HIS A 27 9.26 6.84 2.61
CA HIS A 27 9.33 7.54 3.90
C HIS A 27 9.41 6.58 5.09
N ILE A 28 9.15 5.28 4.88
CA ILE A 28 9.27 4.25 5.92
C ILE A 28 10.52 3.43 5.61
N PRO A 29 11.55 3.42 6.50
CA PRO A 29 12.82 2.73 6.20
C PRO A 29 12.66 1.25 5.90
N GLU A 30 11.79 0.53 6.60
CA GLU A 30 11.58 -0.90 6.39
C GLU A 30 11.00 -1.22 5.02
N TYR A 31 10.40 -0.24 4.33
CA TYR A 31 9.92 -0.41 2.97
C TYR A 31 11.03 -0.86 2.03
N PHE A 32 12.23 -0.30 2.18
CA PHE A 32 13.36 -0.69 1.33
C PHE A 32 13.78 -2.13 1.54
N GLU A 33 13.69 -2.64 2.76
CA GLU A 33 13.98 -4.04 3.04
C GLU A 33 13.02 -4.96 2.32
N ILE A 34 11.74 -4.64 2.34
CA ILE A 34 10.70 -5.40 1.64
C ILE A 34 10.89 -5.29 0.13
N ARG A 35 11.11 -4.06 -0.36
CA ARG A 35 11.29 -3.79 -1.79
C ARG A 35 12.50 -4.53 -2.37
N ASN A 36 13.59 -4.63 -1.61
CA ASN A 36 14.82 -5.24 -2.06
C ASN A 36 14.77 -6.78 -2.09
N LYS A 37 13.69 -7.38 -1.61
CA LYS A 37 13.47 -8.82 -1.74
C LYS A 37 13.07 -9.24 -3.16
N SER A 38 12.85 -8.28 -4.05
CA SER A 38 12.48 -8.54 -5.45
C SER A 38 13.47 -7.88 -6.40
N ASP A 39 13.67 -8.50 -7.57
CA ASP A 39 14.66 -8.07 -8.57
C ASP A 39 14.30 -6.72 -9.19
N ASN A 40 13.03 -6.50 -9.48
CA ASN A 40 12.56 -5.27 -10.08
C ASN A 40 11.19 -4.89 -9.56
N PHE A 41 10.75 -3.67 -9.88
CA PHE A 41 9.53 -3.12 -9.33
C PHE A 41 8.27 -3.84 -9.84
N VAL A 42 8.27 -4.31 -11.09
CA VAL A 42 7.13 -5.07 -11.63
C VAL A 42 6.97 -6.38 -10.86
N ASN A 43 8.06 -7.13 -10.69
CA ASN A 43 8.03 -8.39 -9.92
C ASN A 43 7.64 -8.16 -8.47
N PHE A 44 8.09 -7.04 -7.89
CA PHE A 44 7.66 -6.64 -6.55
C PHE A 44 6.13 -6.48 -6.48
N CYS A 45 5.55 -5.73 -7.41
CA CYS A 45 4.10 -5.50 -7.45
C CYS A 45 3.29 -6.78 -7.73
N LEU A 46 3.90 -7.77 -8.36
CA LEU A 46 3.26 -9.07 -8.64
C LEU A 46 3.41 -10.07 -7.51
N ASN A 47 4.25 -9.80 -6.54
CA ASN A 47 4.50 -10.70 -5.42
C ASN A 47 3.48 -10.44 -4.30
N THR A 48 2.49 -11.30 -4.18
CA THR A 48 1.40 -11.15 -3.22
C THR A 48 1.92 -11.01 -1.78
N LYS A 49 2.91 -11.80 -1.40
CA LYS A 49 3.47 -11.75 -0.03
C LYS A 49 4.11 -10.40 0.26
N LEU A 50 4.91 -9.88 -0.68
CA LEU A 50 5.57 -8.59 -0.51
C LEU A 50 4.57 -7.43 -0.52
N ILE A 51 3.51 -7.52 -1.31
CA ILE A 51 2.44 -6.53 -1.32
C ILE A 51 1.70 -6.51 0.01
N ILE A 52 1.42 -7.68 0.59
CA ILE A 52 0.78 -7.76 1.90
C ILE A 52 1.67 -7.14 2.97
N GLU A 53 2.97 -7.46 2.98
CA GLU A 53 3.92 -6.88 3.93
C GLU A 53 3.97 -5.35 3.79
N SER A 54 4.05 -4.83 2.57
CA SER A 54 4.09 -3.39 2.30
C SER A 54 2.80 -2.69 2.72
N THR A 55 1.66 -3.32 2.46
CA THR A 55 0.36 -2.77 2.84
C THR A 55 0.20 -2.67 4.35
N LYS A 56 0.71 -3.66 5.09
CA LYS A 56 0.63 -3.68 6.56
C LYS A 56 1.62 -2.74 7.23
N LEU A 57 2.70 -2.38 6.56
CA LEU A 57 3.79 -1.63 7.17
C LEU A 57 3.35 -0.29 7.77
N PRO A 58 2.57 0.57 7.07
CA PRO A 58 2.11 1.83 7.66
C PRO A 58 1.26 1.66 8.92
N LEU A 59 0.57 0.53 9.05
CA LEU A 59 -0.29 0.26 10.19
C LEU A 59 0.50 0.01 11.48
N LYS A 60 1.82 -0.26 11.38
CA LYS A 60 2.71 -0.34 12.55
C LYS A 60 3.00 1.03 13.15
N TYR A 61 2.99 2.07 12.33
CA TYR A 61 3.43 3.42 12.72
C TYR A 61 2.28 4.38 12.93
N TYR A 62 1.14 4.14 12.29
CA TYR A 62 0.02 5.07 12.29
C TYR A 62 -1.27 4.34 12.61
N ASP A 63 -2.12 4.97 13.41
CA ASP A 63 -3.46 4.47 13.71
C ASP A 63 -4.41 4.94 12.62
N LEU A 64 -4.44 4.19 11.51
CA LEU A 64 -5.26 4.49 10.36
C LEU A 64 -6.57 3.71 10.39
N ASN A 65 -7.64 4.31 9.90
CA ASN A 65 -8.97 3.68 9.85
C ASN A 65 -9.23 2.95 8.54
N ALA A 66 -8.34 3.06 7.57
CA ALA A 66 -8.41 2.33 6.31
C ALA A 66 -6.99 2.07 5.80
N ALA A 67 -6.78 0.90 5.21
CA ALA A 67 -5.53 0.53 4.57
C ALA A 67 -5.72 0.51 3.05
N ILE A 68 -4.69 0.92 2.33
CA ILE A 68 -4.66 0.89 0.87
C ILE A 68 -3.73 -0.24 0.45
N VAL A 69 -4.24 -1.16 -0.36
CA VAL A 69 -3.42 -2.24 -0.92
C VAL A 69 -2.32 -1.60 -1.78
N PHE A 70 -1.07 -1.91 -1.43
CA PHE A 70 0.08 -1.33 -2.14
C PHE A 70 0.09 -1.80 -3.59
N SER A 71 0.23 -0.87 -4.53
CA SER A 71 0.37 -1.15 -5.95
C SER A 71 0.94 0.09 -6.64
N ASP A 72 1.07 0.02 -7.96
CA ASP A 72 1.49 1.13 -8.80
C ASP A 72 0.46 1.39 -9.90
N ILE A 73 0.30 2.65 -10.26
CA ILE A 73 -0.67 3.04 -11.29
C ILE A 73 -0.35 2.45 -12.66
N LEU A 74 0.92 2.09 -12.91
CA LEU A 74 1.36 1.54 -14.18
C LEU A 74 1.10 0.04 -14.31
N MET A 75 0.60 -0.62 -13.27
CA MET A 75 0.30 -2.05 -13.33
C MET A 75 -0.85 -2.37 -14.29
N ILE A 76 -1.79 -1.46 -14.45
CA ILE A 76 -2.88 -1.63 -15.44
C ILE A 76 -2.32 -1.60 -16.88
N PRO A 77 -1.53 -0.59 -17.30
CA PRO A 77 -0.87 -0.63 -18.62
C PRO A 77 0.00 -1.88 -18.82
N TRP A 78 0.71 -2.30 -17.78
CA TRP A 78 1.52 -3.51 -17.85
C TRP A 78 0.66 -4.74 -18.12
N ALA A 79 -0.45 -4.90 -17.41
CA ALA A 79 -1.38 -6.02 -17.60
C ALA A 79 -2.03 -6.00 -18.97
N MET A 80 -2.08 -4.85 -19.64
CA MET A 80 -2.57 -4.69 -21.01
C MET A 80 -1.48 -4.90 -22.06
N ASN A 81 -0.36 -5.53 -21.70
CA ASN A 81 0.78 -5.83 -22.56
C ASN A 81 1.51 -4.58 -23.09
N ARG A 82 1.47 -3.49 -22.33
CA ARG A 82 2.29 -2.32 -22.66
C ARG A 82 3.71 -2.52 -22.13
N GLU A 83 4.68 -2.13 -22.90
CA GLU A 83 6.07 -2.16 -22.50
C GLU A 83 6.30 -1.12 -21.39
N LEU A 84 6.95 -1.54 -20.29
CA LEU A 84 7.09 -0.73 -19.11
C LEU A 84 8.45 -0.98 -18.47
N ASN A 85 9.21 0.10 -18.26
CA ASN A 85 10.50 0.05 -17.59
C ASN A 85 10.57 1.16 -16.53
N PHE A 86 11.03 0.81 -15.34
CA PHE A 86 11.29 1.78 -14.27
C PHE A 86 12.76 2.17 -14.31
N ILE A 87 13.02 3.45 -14.55
CA ILE A 87 14.36 4.01 -14.61
C ILE A 87 14.60 4.82 -13.33
N ARG A 88 15.77 4.62 -12.71
CA ARG A 88 16.17 5.44 -11.56
C ARG A 88 16.33 6.89 -12.00
N GLY A 89 15.52 7.73 -11.37
CA GLY A 89 15.60 9.18 -11.59
C GLY A 89 16.05 9.91 -10.36
#